data_31455caa9fe1f6dbf1560a91babffa97
#
_entry.id   31455caa9fe1f6dbf1560a91babffa97
#
_cell.length_a   1.000
_cell.length_b   1.000
_cell.length_c   1.000
_cell.angle_alpha   90.00
_cell.angle_beta   90.00
_cell.angle_gamma   90.00
#
_symmetry.space_group_name_H-M   'P 1'
#
loop_
_entity.id
_entity.type
_entity.pdbx_description
1 polymer ?
#
loop_
_entity_poly.entity_id
_entity_poly.type
_entity_poly.pdbx_seq_one_letter_code
_entity_poly.pdbx_strand_id
1 'polypeptide(L)'
;LQILKEVLLLKWELKNMTDEQLMNLPPIENKEMDVLIQIMIYVVSNTYRMNPNLTGMLFLRVFRLQLKYGATTESAMVYINYALILISGFNDIKQAMRFGKLAMTLADNQNSIVIKARIYFTYGIFLNHWEEDYKTSIQYMRVMQQYGEQVGLNYQVTATSCFLCATQLANGILLKELDEELQYQQSKYADIPH
;
A
#
# COMPACT_ATOMS: atom_id res chain seq x y z
N LEU A 1 -4.53 -3.37 23.45
CA LEU A 1 -4.12 -2.20 24.24
C LEU A 1 -2.89 -1.49 23.65
N GLN A 2 -1.84 -2.24 23.24
CA GLN A 2 -0.60 -1.65 22.69
C GLN A 2 -0.82 -0.93 21.36
N ILE A 3 -1.57 -1.50 20.42
CA ILE A 3 -1.88 -0.86 19.13
C ILE A 3 -2.60 0.47 19.35
N LEU A 4 -3.60 0.50 20.21
CA LEU A 4 -4.35 1.72 20.51
C LEU A 4 -3.43 2.83 21.04
N LYS A 5 -2.48 2.47 21.92
CA LYS A 5 -1.47 3.40 22.43
C LYS A 5 -0.61 3.97 21.30
N GLU A 6 -0.08 3.13 20.42
CA GLU A 6 0.76 3.58 19.28
C GLU A 6 -0.03 4.48 18.32
N VAL A 7 -1.30 4.15 18.04
CA VAL A 7 -2.17 5.01 17.20
C VAL A 7 -2.41 6.37 17.85
N LEU A 8 -2.70 6.41 19.16
CA LEU A 8 -2.93 7.68 19.87
C LEU A 8 -1.66 8.54 19.89
N LEU A 9 -0.51 7.94 20.12
CA LEU A 9 0.78 8.64 20.06
C LEU A 9 1.04 9.19 18.66
N LEU A 10 0.86 8.38 17.63
CA LEU A 10 1.06 8.80 16.24
C LEU A 10 0.05 9.89 15.84
N LYS A 11 -1.24 9.76 16.20
CA LYS A 11 -2.24 10.82 15.96
C LYS A 11 -1.86 12.13 16.63
N TRP A 12 -1.28 12.08 17.83
CA TRP A 12 -0.80 13.27 18.52
C TRP A 12 0.41 13.90 17.81
N GLU A 13 1.39 13.10 17.38
CA GLU A 13 2.55 13.56 16.62
C GLU A 13 2.15 14.17 15.27
N LEU A 14 1.14 13.61 14.60
CA LEU A 14 0.62 14.08 13.31
C LEU A 14 -0.33 15.28 13.38
N LYS A 15 -0.82 15.63 14.58
CA LYS A 15 -1.92 16.61 14.75
C LYS A 15 -1.66 17.95 14.09
N ASN A 16 -0.41 18.42 14.08
CA ASN A 16 -0.02 19.72 13.55
C ASN A 16 0.80 19.62 12.27
N MET A 17 0.93 18.41 11.68
CA MET A 17 1.69 18.21 10.45
C MET A 17 0.80 18.37 9.23
N THR A 18 1.25 19.23 8.31
CA THR A 18 0.63 19.40 7.00
C THR A 18 1.08 18.30 6.03
N ASP A 19 0.32 18.12 4.95
CA ASP A 19 0.69 17.18 3.88
C ASP A 19 2.02 17.57 3.24
N GLU A 20 2.27 18.86 3.08
CA GLU A 20 3.53 19.37 2.57
C GLU A 20 4.72 19.01 3.48
N GLN A 21 4.57 19.12 4.80
CA GLN A 21 5.59 18.70 5.76
C GLN A 21 5.86 17.19 5.71
N LEU A 22 4.82 16.38 5.56
CA LEU A 22 4.93 14.92 5.43
C LEU A 22 5.60 14.52 4.10
N MET A 23 5.30 15.23 3.02
CA MET A 23 5.89 15.01 1.70
C MET A 23 7.37 15.41 1.63
N ASN A 24 7.76 16.44 2.41
CA ASN A 24 9.09 17.02 2.41
C ASN A 24 9.87 16.72 3.70
N LEU A 25 9.61 15.58 4.35
CA LEU A 25 10.45 15.15 5.46
C LEU A 25 11.92 15.09 5.00
N PRO A 26 12.86 15.61 5.80
CA PRO A 26 14.28 15.55 5.46
C PRO A 26 14.72 14.09 5.30
N PRO A 27 15.65 13.79 4.40
CA PRO A 27 16.18 12.44 4.27
C PRO A 27 16.86 12.01 5.58
N ILE A 28 16.74 10.71 5.89
CA ILE A 28 17.36 10.15 7.09
C ILE A 28 18.90 10.18 6.95
N GLU A 29 19.59 10.80 7.92
CA GLU A 29 21.05 10.88 7.94
C GLU A 29 21.69 9.70 8.66
N ASN A 30 20.99 9.12 9.62
CA ASN A 30 21.46 7.97 10.41
C ASN A 30 21.30 6.68 9.62
N LYS A 31 22.41 6.18 9.07
CA LYS A 31 22.44 4.95 8.24
C LYS A 31 21.97 3.70 8.96
N GLU A 32 22.23 3.56 10.26
CA GLU A 32 21.77 2.40 11.04
C GLU A 32 20.25 2.41 11.17
N MET A 33 19.67 3.59 11.42
CA MET A 33 18.22 3.76 11.51
C MET A 33 17.53 3.59 10.17
N ASP A 34 18.16 4.03 9.07
CA ASP A 34 17.64 3.82 7.71
C ASP A 34 17.54 2.33 7.41
N VAL A 35 18.63 1.57 7.62
CA VAL A 35 18.65 0.12 7.43
C VAL A 35 17.64 -0.57 8.35
N LEU A 36 17.54 -0.16 9.61
CA LEU A 36 16.57 -0.71 10.55
C LEU A 36 15.13 -0.52 10.07
N ILE A 37 14.77 0.69 9.61
CA ILE A 37 13.43 1.00 9.09
C ILE A 37 13.13 0.14 7.86
N GLN A 38 14.06 0.04 6.91
CA GLN A 38 13.90 -0.79 5.72
C GLN A 38 13.67 -2.27 6.08
N ILE A 39 14.51 -2.84 6.96
CA ILE A 39 14.34 -4.22 7.43
C ILE A 39 12.98 -4.40 8.11
N MET A 40 12.57 -3.46 8.97
CA MET A 40 11.28 -3.53 9.64
C MET A 40 10.13 -3.55 8.63
N ILE A 41 10.15 -2.70 7.60
CA ILE A 41 9.11 -2.67 6.55
C ILE A 41 9.02 -4.01 5.82
N TYR A 42 10.15 -4.60 5.44
CA TYR A 42 10.16 -5.90 4.76
C TYR A 42 9.68 -7.05 5.65
N VAL A 43 10.16 -7.11 6.88
CA VAL A 43 9.74 -8.15 7.85
C VAL A 43 8.25 -8.02 8.16
N VAL A 44 7.78 -6.82 8.40
CA VAL A 44 6.38 -6.55 8.78
C VAL A 44 5.43 -6.90 7.64
N SER A 45 5.79 -6.62 6.40
CA SER A 45 4.98 -6.98 5.23
C SER A 45 4.74 -8.49 5.11
N ASN A 46 5.67 -9.30 5.61
CA ASN A 46 5.56 -10.77 5.61
C ASN A 46 4.86 -11.33 6.86
N THR A 47 4.84 -10.59 7.97
CA THR A 47 4.22 -11.06 9.22
C THR A 47 2.71 -10.91 9.25
N TYR A 48 2.12 -10.18 8.31
CA TYR A 48 0.67 -9.91 8.26
C TYR A 48 -0.18 -11.19 8.30
N ARG A 49 0.24 -12.23 7.59
CA ARG A 49 -0.46 -13.53 7.57
C ARG A 49 -0.38 -14.29 8.89
N MET A 50 0.67 -14.05 9.67
CA MET A 50 0.91 -14.78 10.92
C MET A 50 0.31 -14.05 12.14
N ASN A 51 0.47 -12.74 12.20
CA ASN A 51 0.01 -11.91 13.32
C ASN A 51 -0.31 -10.48 12.87
N PRO A 52 -1.55 -10.20 12.41
CA PRO A 52 -1.97 -8.86 11.96
C PRO A 52 -1.80 -7.77 13.02
N ASN A 53 -2.01 -8.11 14.30
CA ASN A 53 -1.87 -7.16 15.40
C ASN A 53 -0.41 -6.73 15.60
N LEU A 54 0.54 -7.67 15.54
CA LEU A 54 1.96 -7.37 15.61
C LEU A 54 2.38 -6.52 14.40
N THR A 55 1.91 -6.88 13.22
CA THR A 55 2.15 -6.15 11.97
C THR A 55 1.71 -4.69 12.09
N GLY A 56 0.47 -4.45 12.51
CA GLY A 56 -0.06 -3.10 12.71
C GLY A 56 0.76 -2.29 13.73
N MET A 57 1.11 -2.89 14.87
CA MET A 57 1.93 -2.24 15.88
C MET A 57 3.32 -1.84 15.35
N LEU A 58 3.96 -2.72 14.59
CA LEU A 58 5.28 -2.46 14.02
C LEU A 58 5.24 -1.36 12.96
N PHE A 59 4.22 -1.34 12.08
CA PHE A 59 4.06 -0.25 11.11
C PHE A 59 3.87 1.11 11.77
N LEU A 60 3.07 1.18 12.84
CA LEU A 60 2.91 2.42 13.60
C LEU A 60 4.24 2.90 14.21
N ARG A 61 5.05 1.98 14.72
CA ARG A 61 6.40 2.30 15.23
C ARG A 61 7.33 2.77 14.13
N VAL A 62 7.33 2.10 12.98
CA VAL A 62 8.12 2.52 11.81
C VAL A 62 7.74 3.94 11.40
N PHE A 63 6.45 4.27 11.37
CA PHE A 63 6.02 5.63 11.05
C PHE A 63 6.59 6.66 12.03
N ARG A 64 6.51 6.39 13.34
CA ARG A 64 7.08 7.28 14.35
C ARG A 64 8.60 7.42 14.25
N LEU A 65 9.31 6.34 13.91
CA LEU A 65 10.74 6.40 13.63
C LEU A 65 11.03 7.29 12.43
N GLN A 66 10.23 7.20 11.35
CA GLN A 66 10.35 8.07 10.19
C GLN A 66 10.10 9.55 10.54
N LEU A 67 9.09 9.85 11.35
CA LEU A 67 8.86 11.23 11.80
C LEU A 67 10.02 11.79 12.65
N LYS A 68 10.70 10.93 13.39
CA LYS A 68 11.81 11.31 14.25
C LYS A 68 13.15 11.44 13.53
N TYR A 69 13.44 10.54 12.60
CA TYR A 69 14.78 10.41 12.00
C TYR A 69 14.84 10.88 10.55
N GLY A 70 13.70 11.03 9.89
CA GLY A 70 13.61 11.47 8.50
C GLY A 70 13.05 10.43 7.54
N ALA A 71 12.84 10.86 6.29
CA ALA A 71 12.31 10.04 5.22
C ALA A 71 13.32 9.02 4.70
N THR A 72 12.82 7.83 4.38
CA THR A 72 13.56 6.79 3.65
C THR A 72 12.99 6.63 2.25
N THR A 73 13.64 5.83 1.41
CA THR A 73 13.09 5.43 0.10
C THR A 73 11.74 4.71 0.23
N GLU A 74 11.49 4.09 1.39
CA GLU A 74 10.28 3.30 1.68
C GLU A 74 9.13 4.13 2.32
N SER A 75 9.26 5.47 2.39
CA SER A 75 8.26 6.33 3.07
C SER A 75 6.85 6.18 2.51
N ALA A 76 6.71 6.00 1.19
CA ALA A 76 5.41 5.73 0.58
C ALA A 76 4.74 4.46 1.15
N MET A 77 5.54 3.40 1.43
CA MET A 77 5.06 2.17 2.05
C MET A 77 4.56 2.39 3.48
N VAL A 78 5.19 3.29 4.21
CA VAL A 78 4.76 3.64 5.58
C VAL A 78 3.38 4.30 5.56
N TYR A 79 3.17 5.26 4.66
CA TYR A 79 1.90 5.99 4.54
C TYR A 79 0.75 5.11 4.07
N ILE A 80 0.98 4.24 3.06
CA ILE A 80 -0.09 3.37 2.56
C ILE A 80 -0.52 2.32 3.60
N ASN A 81 0.42 1.78 4.37
CA ASN A 81 0.10 0.83 5.43
C ASN A 81 -0.60 1.50 6.62
N TYR A 82 -0.26 2.76 6.95
CA TYR A 82 -1.02 3.53 7.92
C TYR A 82 -2.46 3.77 7.45
N ALA A 83 -2.66 4.08 6.17
CA ALA A 83 -3.99 4.21 5.59
C ALA A 83 -4.83 2.92 5.75
N LEU A 84 -4.23 1.75 5.52
CA LEU A 84 -4.90 0.46 5.76
C LEU A 84 -5.27 0.26 7.24
N ILE A 85 -4.41 0.62 8.18
CA ILE A 85 -4.69 0.54 9.62
C ILE A 85 -5.86 1.46 9.99
N LEU A 86 -5.91 2.66 9.44
CA LEU A 86 -6.99 3.62 9.69
C LEU A 86 -8.34 3.10 9.20
N ILE A 87 -8.41 2.51 8.02
CA ILE A 87 -9.64 1.91 7.49
C ILE A 87 -10.04 0.66 8.28
N SER A 88 -9.13 -0.33 8.36
CA SER A 88 -9.48 -1.64 8.89
C SER A 88 -9.67 -1.67 10.40
N GLY A 89 -8.94 -0.83 11.12
CA GLY A 89 -8.95 -0.82 12.59
C GLY A 89 -9.81 0.28 13.21
N PHE A 90 -10.03 1.40 12.50
CA PHE A 90 -10.64 2.61 13.07
C PHE A 90 -11.78 3.18 12.24
N ASN A 91 -12.05 2.64 11.06
CA ASN A 91 -13.05 3.13 10.11
C ASN A 91 -12.90 4.64 9.78
N ASP A 92 -11.65 5.15 9.85
CA ASP A 92 -11.32 6.55 9.60
C ASP A 92 -10.98 6.74 8.11
N ILE A 93 -12.04 6.64 7.26
CA ILE A 93 -11.92 6.68 5.81
C ILE A 93 -11.24 7.96 5.35
N LYS A 94 -11.64 9.11 5.92
CA LYS A 94 -11.09 10.42 5.52
C LYS A 94 -9.57 10.50 5.68
N GLN A 95 -9.04 10.10 6.83
CA GLN A 95 -7.60 10.11 7.06
C GLN A 95 -6.90 9.01 6.26
N ALA A 96 -7.52 7.85 6.09
CA ALA A 96 -6.97 6.79 5.28
C ALA A 96 -6.78 7.22 3.82
N MET A 97 -7.79 7.87 3.22
CA MET A 97 -7.68 8.38 1.85
C MET A 97 -6.63 9.49 1.75
N ARG A 98 -6.52 10.38 2.76
CA ARG A 98 -5.46 11.38 2.81
C ARG A 98 -4.06 10.72 2.74
N PHE A 99 -3.78 9.74 3.59
CA PHE A 99 -2.49 9.05 3.61
C PHE A 99 -2.28 8.16 2.39
N GLY A 100 -3.34 7.56 1.85
CA GLY A 100 -3.28 6.83 0.59
C GLY A 100 -2.84 7.71 -0.58
N LYS A 101 -3.41 8.92 -0.71
CA LYS A 101 -3.04 9.90 -1.74
C LYS A 101 -1.61 10.42 -1.56
N LEU A 102 -1.17 10.67 -0.31
CA LEU A 102 0.23 11.01 -0.02
C LEU A 102 1.18 9.89 -0.47
N ALA A 103 0.84 8.63 -0.20
CA ALA A 103 1.65 7.48 -0.62
C ALA A 103 1.73 7.38 -2.15
N MET A 104 0.62 7.58 -2.87
CA MET A 104 0.58 7.59 -4.33
C MET A 104 1.49 8.70 -4.88
N THR A 105 1.35 9.93 -4.38
CA THR A 105 2.18 11.07 -4.81
C THR A 105 3.66 10.83 -4.56
N LEU A 106 4.05 10.29 -3.40
CA LEU A 106 5.44 9.95 -3.11
C LEU A 106 5.97 8.87 -4.05
N ALA A 107 5.16 7.83 -4.32
CA ALA A 107 5.55 6.76 -5.22
C ALA A 107 5.75 7.27 -6.66
N ASP A 108 4.88 8.17 -7.13
CA ASP A 108 4.95 8.73 -8.48
C ASP A 108 6.18 9.66 -8.66
N ASN A 109 6.58 10.34 -7.60
CA ASN A 109 7.78 11.19 -7.59
C ASN A 109 9.09 10.41 -7.47
N GLN A 110 9.04 9.10 -7.22
CA GLN A 110 10.23 8.24 -7.12
C GLN A 110 10.47 7.48 -8.43
N ASN A 111 11.74 7.12 -8.65
CA ASN A 111 12.12 6.28 -9.79
C ASN A 111 12.00 4.76 -9.51
N SER A 112 11.54 4.36 -8.33
CA SER A 112 11.43 2.95 -7.94
C SER A 112 10.15 2.31 -8.47
N ILE A 113 10.27 1.51 -9.52
CA ILE A 113 9.15 0.73 -10.08
C ILE A 113 8.60 -0.26 -9.05
N VAL A 114 9.46 -0.83 -8.19
CA VAL A 114 9.05 -1.76 -7.12
C VAL A 114 8.11 -1.07 -6.13
N ILE A 115 8.45 0.13 -5.69
CA ILE A 115 7.61 0.90 -4.76
C ILE A 115 6.30 1.29 -5.44
N LYS A 116 6.36 1.80 -6.67
CA LYS A 116 5.15 2.11 -7.46
C LYS A 116 4.22 0.91 -7.53
N ALA A 117 4.70 -0.26 -7.96
CA ALA A 117 3.89 -1.46 -8.07
C ALA A 117 3.20 -1.82 -6.74
N ARG A 118 3.92 -1.78 -5.63
CA ARG A 118 3.37 -2.09 -4.30
C ARG A 118 2.34 -1.07 -3.83
N ILE A 119 2.55 0.21 -4.09
CA ILE A 119 1.61 1.27 -3.73
C ILE A 119 0.34 1.15 -4.57
N TYR A 120 0.47 0.99 -5.89
CA TYR A 120 -0.66 0.81 -6.81
C TYR A 120 -1.48 -0.45 -6.48
N PHE A 121 -0.81 -1.55 -6.08
CA PHE A 121 -1.47 -2.75 -5.55
C PHE A 121 -2.38 -2.43 -4.37
N THR A 122 -1.81 -1.78 -3.36
CA THR A 122 -2.53 -1.54 -2.11
C THR A 122 -3.61 -0.49 -2.28
N TYR A 123 -3.31 0.61 -2.99
CA TYR A 123 -4.26 1.70 -3.21
C TYR A 123 -5.43 1.25 -4.09
N GLY A 124 -5.15 0.64 -5.23
CA GLY A 124 -6.17 0.23 -6.20
C GLY A 124 -7.14 -0.83 -5.65
N ILE A 125 -6.64 -1.76 -4.83
CA ILE A 125 -7.45 -2.85 -4.28
C ILE A 125 -8.20 -2.43 -3.01
N PHE A 126 -7.55 -1.76 -2.07
CA PHE A 126 -8.08 -1.61 -0.71
C PHE A 126 -8.55 -0.19 -0.36
N LEU A 127 -8.15 0.83 -1.12
CA LEU A 127 -8.42 2.22 -0.76
C LEU A 127 -9.28 2.95 -1.77
N ASN A 128 -8.96 2.89 -3.07
CA ASN A 128 -9.56 3.75 -4.07
C ASN A 128 -11.09 3.72 -4.09
N HIS A 129 -11.70 2.56 -3.94
CA HIS A 129 -13.15 2.37 -3.99
C HIS A 129 -13.95 3.06 -2.87
N TRP A 130 -13.28 3.65 -1.89
CA TRP A 130 -13.95 4.44 -0.85
C TRP A 130 -14.29 5.87 -1.28
N GLU A 131 -13.62 6.40 -2.31
CA GLU A 131 -13.87 7.76 -2.83
C GLU A 131 -14.11 7.80 -4.36
N GLU A 132 -13.58 6.83 -5.09
CA GLU A 132 -13.58 6.78 -6.55
C GLU A 132 -14.39 5.59 -7.06
N ASP A 133 -14.70 5.61 -8.36
CA ASP A 133 -15.40 4.50 -8.99
C ASP A 133 -14.49 3.26 -9.22
N TYR A 134 -15.10 2.12 -9.47
CA TYR A 134 -14.39 0.88 -9.74
C TYR A 134 -13.56 0.93 -11.03
N LYS A 135 -13.89 1.80 -12.00
CA LYS A 135 -13.11 1.96 -13.23
C LYS A 135 -11.72 2.47 -12.92
N THR A 136 -11.61 3.43 -12.00
CA THR A 136 -10.32 3.96 -11.53
C THR A 136 -9.52 2.87 -10.79
N SER A 137 -10.16 2.07 -9.96
CA SER A 137 -9.52 0.92 -9.31
C SER A 137 -8.97 -0.09 -10.32
N ILE A 138 -9.74 -0.40 -11.37
CA ILE A 138 -9.32 -1.29 -12.46
C ILE A 138 -8.08 -0.74 -13.17
N GLN A 139 -8.02 0.57 -13.43
CA GLN A 139 -6.85 1.21 -14.05
C GLN A 139 -5.60 1.07 -13.17
N TYR A 140 -5.70 1.33 -11.86
CA TYR A 140 -4.58 1.14 -10.93
C TYR A 140 -4.10 -0.31 -10.89
N MET A 141 -5.01 -1.28 -10.90
CA MET A 141 -4.67 -2.71 -10.94
C MET A 141 -3.94 -3.09 -12.23
N ARG A 142 -4.36 -2.55 -13.38
CA ARG A 142 -3.67 -2.78 -14.66
C ARG A 142 -2.24 -2.22 -14.66
N VAL A 143 -2.08 -0.98 -14.17
CA VAL A 143 -0.76 -0.36 -14.02
C VAL A 143 0.12 -1.16 -13.05
N MET A 144 -0.46 -1.63 -11.94
CA MET A 144 0.24 -2.51 -11.01
C MET A 144 0.74 -3.80 -11.69
N GLN A 145 -0.09 -4.47 -12.50
CA GLN A 145 0.32 -5.67 -13.23
C GLN A 145 1.53 -5.38 -14.14
N GLN A 146 1.49 -4.27 -14.90
CA GLN A 146 2.60 -3.88 -15.77
C GLN A 146 3.91 -3.65 -14.99
N TYR A 147 3.86 -2.92 -13.89
CA TYR A 147 5.03 -2.66 -13.06
C TYR A 147 5.50 -3.91 -12.31
N GLY A 148 4.56 -4.69 -11.79
CA GLY A 148 4.87 -5.92 -11.05
C GLY A 148 5.55 -6.97 -11.91
N GLU A 149 5.14 -7.12 -13.17
CA GLU A 149 5.78 -8.01 -14.14
C GLU A 149 7.23 -7.59 -14.43
N GLN A 150 7.48 -6.28 -14.61
CA GLN A 150 8.83 -5.77 -14.88
C GLN A 150 9.82 -6.07 -13.74
N VAL A 151 9.35 -6.15 -12.50
CA VAL A 151 10.20 -6.30 -11.31
C VAL A 151 10.03 -7.65 -10.59
N GLY A 152 9.27 -8.58 -11.17
CA GLY A 152 9.11 -9.94 -10.66
C GLY A 152 8.29 -10.03 -9.36
N LEU A 153 7.31 -9.17 -9.15
CA LEU A 153 6.39 -9.22 -8.01
C LEU A 153 5.27 -10.25 -8.25
N ASN A 154 5.64 -11.50 -8.45
CA ASN A 154 4.76 -12.57 -8.90
C ASN A 154 3.50 -12.72 -8.04
N TYR A 155 3.67 -12.77 -6.70
CA TYR A 155 2.52 -12.89 -5.78
C TYR A 155 1.52 -11.74 -5.95
N GLN A 156 2.01 -10.49 -5.98
CA GLN A 156 1.15 -9.31 -6.12
C GLN A 156 0.46 -9.27 -7.49
N VAL A 157 1.16 -9.65 -8.55
CA VAL A 157 0.60 -9.72 -9.91
C VAL A 157 -0.54 -10.74 -9.96
N THR A 158 -0.31 -11.96 -9.46
CA THR A 158 -1.34 -13.02 -9.43
C THR A 158 -2.53 -12.62 -8.54
N ALA A 159 -2.26 -12.08 -7.35
CA ALA A 159 -3.32 -11.59 -6.47
C ALA A 159 -4.13 -10.47 -7.13
N THR A 160 -3.47 -9.55 -7.84
CA THR A 160 -4.15 -8.47 -8.59
C THR A 160 -5.10 -9.03 -9.65
N SER A 161 -4.75 -10.13 -10.32
CA SER A 161 -5.63 -10.76 -11.31
C SER A 161 -6.98 -11.18 -10.72
N CYS A 162 -6.95 -11.77 -9.52
CA CYS A 162 -8.17 -12.16 -8.81
C CYS A 162 -9.03 -10.94 -8.43
N PHE A 163 -8.40 -9.91 -7.86
CA PHE A 163 -9.10 -8.67 -7.48
C PHE A 163 -9.62 -7.91 -8.69
N LEU A 164 -8.89 -7.89 -9.80
CA LEU A 164 -9.29 -7.26 -11.06
C LEU A 164 -10.60 -7.86 -11.58
N CYS A 165 -10.67 -9.19 -11.69
CA CYS A 165 -11.89 -9.88 -12.14
C CYS A 165 -13.07 -9.62 -11.20
N ALA A 166 -12.85 -9.67 -9.88
CA ALA A 166 -13.88 -9.37 -8.89
C ALA A 166 -14.38 -7.91 -8.99
N THR A 167 -13.46 -6.95 -9.20
CA THR A 167 -13.79 -5.54 -9.35
C THR A 167 -14.52 -5.25 -10.66
N GLN A 168 -14.14 -5.92 -11.75
CA GLN A 168 -14.86 -5.82 -13.03
C GLN A 168 -16.29 -6.36 -12.91
N LEU A 169 -16.49 -7.49 -12.22
CA LEU A 169 -17.82 -8.01 -11.94
C LEU A 169 -18.65 -7.00 -11.13
N ALA A 170 -18.08 -6.42 -10.06
CA ALA A 170 -18.73 -5.39 -9.26
C ALA A 170 -19.05 -4.10 -10.06
N ASN A 171 -18.24 -3.80 -11.08
CA ASN A 171 -18.48 -2.68 -11.99
C ASN A 171 -19.52 -2.96 -13.08
N GLY A 172 -20.07 -4.18 -13.13
CA GLY A 172 -21.14 -4.56 -14.05
C GLY A 172 -20.67 -4.96 -15.45
N ILE A 173 -19.47 -5.52 -15.60
CA ILE A 173 -19.00 -6.10 -16.86
C ILE A 173 -19.93 -7.25 -17.28
N LEU A 174 -20.11 -7.45 -18.60
CA LEU A 174 -20.86 -8.59 -19.13
C LEU A 174 -20.15 -9.90 -18.75
N LEU A 175 -20.93 -10.92 -18.34
CA LEU A 175 -20.37 -12.22 -17.91
C LEU A 175 -19.49 -12.88 -18.98
N LYS A 176 -19.81 -12.67 -20.27
CA LYS A 176 -18.99 -13.16 -21.37
C LYS A 176 -17.60 -12.49 -21.39
N GLU A 177 -17.57 -11.16 -21.23
CA GLU A 177 -16.30 -10.40 -21.19
C GLU A 177 -15.50 -10.76 -19.95
N LEU A 178 -16.17 -11.02 -18.82
CA LEU A 178 -15.52 -11.49 -17.59
C LEU A 178 -14.90 -12.88 -17.79
N ASP A 179 -15.57 -13.79 -18.49
CA ASP A 179 -15.03 -15.12 -18.79
C ASP A 179 -13.78 -15.02 -19.67
N GLU A 180 -13.81 -14.18 -20.71
CA GLU A 180 -12.65 -13.89 -21.56
C GLU A 180 -11.47 -13.31 -20.74
N GLU A 181 -11.74 -12.39 -19.80
CA GLU A 181 -10.73 -11.83 -18.90
C GLU A 181 -10.14 -12.90 -17.98
N LEU A 182 -10.99 -13.74 -17.37
CA LEU A 182 -10.55 -14.83 -16.49
C LEU A 182 -9.64 -15.81 -17.24
N GLN A 183 -10.01 -16.21 -18.45
CA GLN A 183 -9.19 -17.09 -19.29
C GLN A 183 -7.84 -16.43 -19.65
N TYR A 184 -7.86 -15.14 -19.99
CA TYR A 184 -6.64 -14.38 -20.26
C TYR A 184 -5.72 -14.35 -19.02
N GLN A 185 -6.23 -13.97 -17.84
CA GLN A 185 -5.46 -13.90 -16.61
C GLN A 185 -4.91 -15.29 -16.23
N GLN A 186 -5.73 -16.32 -16.34
CA GLN A 186 -5.31 -17.70 -16.06
C GLN A 186 -4.21 -18.15 -17.00
N SER A 187 -4.36 -17.97 -18.32
CA SER A 187 -3.34 -18.37 -19.28
C SER A 187 -2.02 -17.61 -19.11
N LYS A 188 -2.10 -16.32 -18.75
CA LYS A 188 -0.92 -15.46 -18.59
C LYS A 188 -0.11 -15.81 -17.34
N TYR A 189 -0.77 -16.23 -16.26
CA TYR A 189 -0.12 -16.40 -14.95
C TYR A 189 -0.16 -17.83 -14.40
N ALA A 190 -0.56 -18.82 -15.21
CA ALA A 190 -0.65 -20.22 -14.80
C ALA A 190 0.70 -20.79 -14.32
N ASP A 191 1.80 -20.39 -14.95
CA ASP A 191 3.13 -20.95 -14.71
C ASP A 191 3.97 -20.12 -13.71
N ILE A 192 3.38 -19.10 -13.10
CA ILE A 192 4.10 -18.30 -12.10
C ILE A 192 4.20 -19.10 -10.79
N PRO A 193 5.42 -19.37 -10.28
CA PRO A 193 5.60 -20.04 -8.99
C PRO A 193 5.03 -19.17 -7.85
N HIS A 194 4.23 -19.80 -7.00
CA HIS A 194 3.57 -19.17 -5.84
C HIS A 194 4.46 -19.12 -4.61
#